data_b048eadb606cbc11292b3b26be369e39
#
_entry.id   b048eadb606cbc11292b3b26be369e39
#
_cell.length_a   1.000
_cell.length_b   1.000
_cell.length_c   1.000
_cell.angle_alpha   90.00
_cell.angle_beta   90.00
_cell.angle_gamma   90.00
#
_symmetry.space_group_name_H-M   'P 1'
#
loop_
_entity.id
_entity.type
_entity.pdbx_description
1 polymer ?
#
loop_
_entity_poly.entity_id
_entity_poly.type
_entity_poly.pdbx_seq_one_letter_code
_entity_poly.pdbx_strand_id
1 'polypeptide(L)'
;MYQRKSRMSTRQQYRLIEHFVAGTTARAASQIIGVQATTAARFYMRLRKLIASKLPSYELYGQVEADESYFGGRRKGMRGRGATGKIAVFGLLKRGGKVYTAIIANAKTQTLMPIIEEHVRPDSIVYT
;
A
#
# COMPACT_ATOMS: atom_id res chain seq x y z
N MET A 1 17.26 3.49 -19.46
CA MET A 1 15.93 2.93 -19.79
C MET A 1 15.14 3.97 -20.60
N TYR A 2 14.69 3.61 -21.76
CA TYR A 2 13.87 4.50 -22.61
C TYR A 2 12.48 4.69 -21.98
N GLN A 3 12.21 5.89 -21.50
CA GLN A 3 10.85 6.22 -21.03
C GLN A 3 10.06 6.76 -22.21
N ARG A 4 9.05 6.02 -22.59
CA ARG A 4 8.12 6.43 -23.64
C ARG A 4 7.44 7.73 -23.22
N LYS A 5 7.52 8.77 -24.04
CA LYS A 5 6.87 10.06 -23.76
C LYS A 5 5.37 9.87 -23.50
N SER A 6 4.90 10.40 -22.40
CA SER A 6 3.48 10.32 -22.04
C SER A 6 2.63 11.06 -23.07
N ARG A 7 1.47 10.45 -23.43
CA ARG A 7 0.46 11.12 -24.28
C ARG A 7 -0.39 12.14 -23.50
N MET A 8 -0.33 12.11 -22.17
CA MET A 8 -1.04 13.09 -21.35
C MET A 8 -0.30 14.41 -21.33
N SER A 9 -1.05 15.52 -21.38
CA SER A 9 -0.50 16.85 -21.17
C SER A 9 -0.02 17.02 -19.75
N THR A 10 0.90 17.95 -19.54
CA THR A 10 1.38 18.30 -18.19
C THR A 10 0.23 18.71 -17.27
N ARG A 11 -0.74 19.47 -17.79
CA ARG A 11 -1.95 19.86 -17.05
C ARG A 11 -2.76 18.66 -16.59
N GLN A 12 -2.97 17.66 -17.44
CA GLN A 12 -3.69 16.44 -17.07
C GLN A 12 -2.95 15.65 -15.99
N GLN A 13 -1.61 15.59 -16.08
CA GLN A 13 -0.78 14.92 -15.07
C GLN A 13 -0.90 15.62 -13.71
N TYR A 14 -0.82 16.94 -13.65
CA TYR A 14 -1.02 17.71 -12.41
C TYR A 14 -2.40 17.50 -11.81
N ARG A 15 -3.42 17.50 -12.62
CA ARG A 15 -4.79 17.23 -12.15
C ARG A 15 -4.97 15.83 -11.62
N LEU A 16 -4.33 14.82 -12.22
CA LEU A 16 -4.32 13.47 -11.67
C LEU A 16 -3.64 13.41 -10.31
N ILE A 17 -2.54 14.14 -10.12
CA ILE A 17 -1.86 14.24 -8.81
C ILE A 17 -2.79 14.88 -7.77
N GLU A 18 -3.47 15.96 -8.10
CA GLU A 18 -4.44 16.62 -7.21
C GLU A 18 -5.56 15.66 -6.77
N HIS A 19 -6.13 14.91 -7.71
CA HIS A 19 -7.15 13.90 -7.42
C HIS A 19 -6.61 12.74 -6.58
N PHE A 20 -5.37 12.32 -6.84
CA PHE A 20 -4.71 11.29 -6.04
C PHE A 20 -4.55 11.73 -4.58
N VAL A 21 -4.08 12.94 -4.34
CA VAL A 21 -3.93 13.51 -3.00
C VAL A 21 -5.28 13.70 -2.30
N ALA A 22 -6.31 14.10 -3.05
CA ALA A 22 -7.67 14.26 -2.53
C ALA A 22 -8.38 12.94 -2.21
N GLY A 23 -7.78 11.78 -2.57
CA GLY A 23 -8.38 10.47 -2.33
C GLY A 23 -9.42 10.04 -3.38
N THR A 24 -9.53 10.75 -4.49
CA THR A 24 -10.41 10.38 -5.61
C THR A 24 -9.90 9.13 -6.30
N THR A 25 -10.79 8.19 -6.64
CA THR A 25 -10.40 6.99 -7.38
C THR A 25 -9.88 7.33 -8.77
N ALA A 26 -9.00 6.49 -9.33
CA ALA A 26 -8.49 6.67 -10.68
C ALA A 26 -9.61 6.69 -11.73
N ARG A 27 -10.65 5.88 -11.55
CA ARG A 27 -11.82 5.83 -12.43
C ARG A 27 -12.58 7.15 -12.43
N ALA A 28 -12.88 7.69 -11.24
CA ALA A 28 -13.57 8.98 -11.11
C ALA A 28 -12.72 10.14 -11.66
N ALA A 29 -11.44 10.17 -11.33
CA ALA A 29 -10.50 11.16 -11.84
C ALA A 29 -10.40 11.12 -13.37
N SER A 30 -10.38 9.94 -13.98
CA SER A 30 -10.33 9.78 -15.44
C SER A 30 -11.53 10.43 -16.13
N GLN A 31 -12.72 10.28 -15.57
CA GLN A 31 -13.95 10.89 -16.10
C GLN A 31 -13.93 12.41 -15.98
N ILE A 32 -13.46 12.95 -14.87
CA ILE A 32 -13.40 14.39 -14.63
C ILE A 32 -12.38 15.07 -15.54
N ILE A 33 -11.22 14.43 -15.73
CA ILE A 33 -10.08 15.00 -16.46
C ILE A 33 -10.18 14.73 -17.97
N GLY A 34 -10.92 13.70 -18.38
CA GLY A 34 -11.05 13.31 -19.79
C GLY A 34 -9.90 12.46 -20.29
N VAL A 35 -9.35 11.59 -19.46
CA VAL A 35 -8.36 10.56 -19.84
C VAL A 35 -8.96 9.16 -19.72
N GLN A 36 -8.36 8.18 -20.36
CA GLN A 36 -8.81 6.79 -20.21
C GLN A 36 -8.58 6.27 -18.78
N ALA A 37 -9.53 5.48 -18.29
CA ALA A 37 -9.46 4.90 -16.94
C ALA A 37 -8.18 4.07 -16.71
N THR A 38 -7.75 3.31 -17.71
CA THR A 38 -6.49 2.53 -17.65
C THR A 38 -5.26 3.43 -17.57
N THR A 39 -5.27 4.57 -18.25
CA THR A 39 -4.18 5.56 -18.19
C THR A 39 -4.10 6.19 -16.81
N ALA A 40 -5.23 6.60 -16.23
CA ALA A 40 -5.30 7.14 -14.88
C ALA A 40 -4.84 6.10 -13.84
N ALA A 41 -5.29 4.84 -13.97
CA ALA A 41 -4.90 3.77 -13.07
C ALA A 41 -3.38 3.49 -13.12
N ARG A 42 -2.79 3.48 -14.31
CA ARG A 42 -1.33 3.32 -14.47
C ARG A 42 -0.56 4.50 -13.88
N PHE A 43 -1.07 5.71 -14.03
CA PHE A 43 -0.46 6.91 -13.46
C PHE A 43 -0.50 6.86 -11.92
N TYR A 44 -1.62 6.48 -11.33
CA TYR A 44 -1.76 6.27 -9.89
C TYR A 44 -0.81 5.19 -9.37
N MET A 45 -0.64 4.10 -10.11
CA MET A 45 0.32 3.05 -9.75
C MET A 45 1.76 3.56 -9.76
N ARG A 46 2.13 4.41 -10.73
CA ARG A 46 3.46 5.05 -10.76
C ARG A 46 3.67 5.98 -9.58
N LEU A 47 2.65 6.75 -9.19
CA LEU A 47 2.71 7.61 -8.00
C LEU A 47 2.94 6.78 -6.73
N ARG A 48 2.20 5.68 -6.56
CA ARG A 48 2.39 4.76 -5.42
C ARG A 48 3.80 4.17 -5.37
N LYS A 49 4.34 3.74 -6.51
CA LYS A 49 5.70 3.22 -6.61
C LYS A 49 6.74 4.29 -6.27
N LEU A 50 6.54 5.51 -6.76
CA LEU A 50 7.42 6.64 -6.46
C LEU A 50 7.40 6.96 -4.96
N ILE A 51 6.23 7.05 -4.36
CA ILE A 51 6.08 7.28 -2.92
C ILE A 51 6.78 6.18 -2.13
N ALA A 52 6.52 4.90 -2.46
CA ALA A 52 7.15 3.77 -1.79
C ALA A 52 8.69 3.80 -1.88
N SER A 53 9.24 4.21 -3.03
CA SER A 53 10.69 4.33 -3.22
C SER A 53 11.32 5.48 -2.42
N LYS A 54 10.54 6.47 -2.01
CA LYS A 54 10.99 7.66 -1.27
C LYS A 54 10.72 7.58 0.23
N LEU A 55 9.97 6.58 0.70
CA LEU A 55 9.73 6.41 2.12
C LEU A 55 11.03 6.08 2.86
N PRO A 56 11.34 6.81 3.93
CA PRO A 56 12.52 6.51 4.73
C PRO A 56 12.32 5.19 5.50
N SER A 57 13.41 4.46 5.69
CA SER A 57 13.43 3.37 6.68
C SER A 57 13.43 3.97 8.08
N TYR A 58 12.59 3.42 8.97
CA TYR A 58 12.53 3.86 10.36
C TYR A 58 12.18 2.70 11.28
N GLU A 59 12.62 2.81 12.52
CA GLU A 59 12.28 1.87 13.58
C GLU A 59 11.07 2.35 14.37
N LEU A 60 10.22 1.40 14.75
CA LEU A 60 9.09 1.63 15.62
C LEU A 60 9.50 1.36 17.09
N TYR A 61 9.02 2.16 18.02
CA TYR A 61 9.32 2.02 19.43
C TYR A 61 8.11 2.35 20.31
N GLY A 62 8.12 1.85 21.53
CA GLY A 62 7.05 2.07 22.49
C GLY A 62 5.90 1.08 22.31
N GLN A 63 4.69 1.57 22.20
CA GLN A 63 3.52 0.74 21.98
C GLN A 63 3.26 0.59 20.48
N VAL A 64 3.39 -0.64 20.00
CA VAL A 64 3.24 -1.01 18.58
C VAL A 64 2.10 -2.00 18.45
N GLU A 65 1.19 -1.75 17.55
CA GLU A 65 0.13 -2.68 17.20
C GLU A 65 0.53 -3.47 15.94
N ALA A 66 0.28 -4.76 15.95
CA ALA A 66 0.54 -5.66 14.83
C ALA A 66 -0.76 -6.34 14.40
N ASP A 67 -1.07 -6.29 13.12
CA ASP A 67 -2.27 -6.92 12.56
C ASP A 67 -2.05 -7.35 11.12
N GLU A 68 -2.84 -8.31 10.65
CA GLU A 68 -2.86 -8.77 9.28
C GLU A 68 -4.14 -8.33 8.58
N SER A 69 -3.99 -7.95 7.31
CA SER A 69 -5.12 -7.66 6.41
C SER A 69 -4.98 -8.45 5.12
N TYR A 70 -6.11 -8.95 4.63
CA TYR A 70 -6.17 -9.76 3.42
C TYR A 70 -6.88 -9.01 2.30
N PHE A 71 -6.15 -8.73 1.23
CA PHE A 71 -6.64 -8.01 0.07
C PHE A 71 -6.95 -8.96 -1.07
N GLY A 72 -8.11 -8.80 -1.65
CA GLY A 72 -8.58 -9.59 -2.79
C GLY A 72 -10.10 -9.59 -2.86
N GLY A 73 -10.65 -9.74 -4.06
CA GLY A 73 -12.09 -9.78 -4.28
C GLY A 73 -12.76 -11.01 -3.65
N ARG A 74 -14.07 -10.93 -3.42
CA ARG A 74 -14.89 -12.08 -3.07
C ARG A 74 -14.85 -13.10 -4.21
N ARG A 75 -14.43 -14.34 -3.92
CA ARG A 75 -14.55 -15.44 -4.86
C ARG A 75 -15.78 -16.28 -4.49
N LYS A 76 -16.60 -16.59 -5.51
CA LYS A 76 -17.78 -17.43 -5.36
C LYS A 76 -17.39 -18.80 -4.77
N GLY A 77 -18.00 -19.19 -3.65
CA GLY A 77 -17.74 -20.48 -3.00
C GLY A 77 -16.56 -20.53 -2.03
N MET A 78 -15.77 -19.47 -1.89
CA MET A 78 -14.65 -19.43 -0.95
C MET A 78 -14.87 -18.37 0.12
N ARG A 79 -14.92 -18.80 1.39
CA ARG A 79 -15.07 -17.94 2.57
C ARG A 79 -13.79 -18.00 3.41
N GLY A 80 -13.48 -16.91 4.12
CA GLY A 80 -12.43 -16.84 5.13
C GLY A 80 -11.24 -15.94 4.77
N ARG A 81 -10.44 -15.64 5.79
CA ARG A 81 -9.28 -14.74 5.71
C ARG A 81 -8.17 -15.28 4.80
N GLY A 82 -7.97 -16.58 4.78
CA GLY A 82 -6.93 -17.25 3.99
C GLY A 82 -7.40 -17.81 2.64
N ALA A 83 -8.52 -17.33 2.06
CA ALA A 83 -9.00 -17.83 0.79
C ALA A 83 -7.95 -17.67 -0.32
N THR A 84 -7.80 -18.71 -1.16
CA THR A 84 -6.82 -18.76 -2.24
C THR A 84 -6.89 -17.53 -3.15
N GLY A 85 -5.75 -16.89 -3.37
CA GLY A 85 -5.61 -15.71 -4.24
C GLY A 85 -5.78 -14.38 -3.52
N LYS A 86 -5.97 -14.34 -2.20
CA LYS A 86 -5.86 -13.12 -1.41
C LYS A 86 -4.41 -12.84 -1.07
N ILE A 87 -4.05 -11.56 -1.11
CA ILE A 87 -2.72 -11.09 -0.71
C ILE A 87 -2.79 -10.70 0.76
N ALA A 88 -1.96 -11.35 1.57
CA ALA A 88 -1.82 -11.01 2.98
C ALA A 88 -0.83 -9.85 3.15
N VAL A 89 -1.23 -8.84 3.91
CA VAL A 89 -0.39 -7.71 4.28
C VAL A 89 -0.28 -7.64 5.78
N PHE A 90 0.93 -7.59 6.29
CA PHE A 90 1.22 -7.40 7.71
C PHE A 90 1.50 -5.93 7.98
N GLY A 91 0.84 -5.36 8.98
CA GLY A 91 1.00 -3.97 9.39
C GLY A 91 1.55 -3.87 10.80
N LEU A 92 2.51 -2.98 10.98
CA LEU A 92 3.01 -2.53 12.28
C LEU A 92 2.65 -1.06 12.42
N LEU A 93 1.85 -0.72 13.42
CA LEU A 93 1.42 0.63 13.71
C LEU A 93 1.95 1.10 15.05
N LYS A 94 2.74 2.15 15.05
CA LYS A 94 3.03 2.89 16.29
C LYS A 94 1.83 3.78 16.63
N ARG A 95 1.29 3.64 17.84
CA ARG A 95 0.20 4.50 18.31
C ARG A 95 0.57 5.98 18.22
N GLY A 96 -0.24 6.76 17.51
CA GLY A 96 0.01 8.18 17.26
C GLY A 96 1.17 8.48 16.32
N GLY A 97 1.62 7.51 15.53
CA GLY A 97 2.80 7.67 14.70
C GLY A 97 2.79 6.90 13.39
N LYS A 98 3.93 6.33 13.06
CA LYS A 98 4.22 5.74 11.76
C LYS A 98 3.63 4.34 11.59
N VAL A 99 3.36 3.98 10.35
CA VAL A 99 2.90 2.66 9.94
C VAL A 99 3.94 2.03 9.03
N TYR A 100 4.28 0.77 9.30
CA TYR A 100 5.05 -0.07 8.38
C TYR A 100 4.17 -1.20 7.87
N THR A 101 4.23 -1.49 6.57
CA THR A 101 3.48 -2.58 5.95
C THR A 101 4.37 -3.45 5.09
N ALA A 102 4.11 -4.75 5.11
CA ALA A 102 4.82 -5.71 4.26
C ALA A 102 3.85 -6.76 3.70
N ILE A 103 4.06 -7.16 2.45
CA ILE A 103 3.39 -8.31 1.87
C ILE A 103 4.03 -9.57 2.45
N ILE A 104 3.21 -10.47 2.98
CA ILE A 104 3.64 -11.72 3.60
C ILE A 104 3.08 -12.94 2.86
N ALA A 105 3.83 -14.03 2.85
CA ALA A 105 3.37 -15.29 2.27
C ALA A 105 2.31 -15.97 3.14
N ASN A 106 2.43 -15.84 4.46
CA ASN A 106 1.53 -16.40 5.46
C ASN A 106 1.66 -15.64 6.78
N ALA A 107 0.72 -15.86 7.71
CA ALA A 107 0.71 -15.26 9.04
C ALA A 107 1.35 -16.15 10.12
N LYS A 108 2.29 -17.01 9.77
CA LYS A 108 3.00 -17.86 10.71
C LYS A 108 4.08 -17.07 11.48
N THR A 109 4.32 -17.46 12.71
CA THR A 109 5.36 -16.86 13.57
C THR A 109 6.71 -16.75 12.87
N GLN A 110 7.11 -17.77 12.14
CA GLN A 110 8.37 -17.79 11.38
C GLN A 110 8.46 -16.69 10.30
N THR A 111 7.33 -16.25 9.78
CA THR A 111 7.25 -15.16 8.78
C THR A 111 7.18 -13.79 9.46
N LEU A 112 6.44 -13.66 10.54
CA LEU A 112 6.16 -12.38 11.20
C LEU A 112 7.28 -11.93 12.15
N MET A 113 7.88 -12.84 12.89
CA MET A 113 8.92 -12.50 13.88
C MET A 113 10.12 -11.77 13.28
N PRO A 114 10.70 -12.20 12.15
CA PRO A 114 11.80 -11.47 11.53
C PRO A 114 11.44 -10.02 11.16
N ILE A 115 10.21 -9.77 10.73
CA ILE A 115 9.72 -8.43 10.39
C ILE A 115 9.62 -7.56 11.64
N ILE A 116 9.09 -8.12 12.73
CA ILE A 116 8.98 -7.42 14.02
C ILE A 116 10.38 -7.10 14.55
N GLU A 117 11.30 -8.06 14.56
CA GLU A 117 12.67 -7.89 15.04
C GLU A 117 13.44 -6.83 14.25
N GLU A 118 13.22 -6.75 12.94
CA GLU A 118 13.88 -5.77 12.08
C GLU A 118 13.36 -4.34 12.29
N HIS A 119 12.04 -4.19 12.53
CA HIS A 119 11.38 -2.88 12.50
C HIS A 119 10.95 -2.35 13.87
N VAL A 120 10.97 -3.16 14.91
CA VAL A 120 10.56 -2.77 16.27
C VAL A 120 11.75 -2.84 17.22
N ARG A 121 11.97 -1.77 17.99
CA ARG A 121 13.05 -1.76 19.01
C ARG A 121 12.79 -2.77 20.11
N PRO A 122 13.86 -3.38 20.70
CA PRO A 122 13.74 -4.44 21.70
C PRO A 122 12.92 -4.09 22.93
N ASP A 123 12.94 -2.83 23.36
CA ASP A 123 12.24 -2.36 24.57
C ASP A 123 10.76 -2.01 24.32
N SER A 124 10.21 -2.41 23.19
CA SER A 124 8.85 -2.07 22.81
C SER A 124 7.87 -3.17 23.19
N ILE A 125 6.60 -2.78 23.38
CA ILE A 125 5.49 -3.72 23.60
C ILE A 125 4.72 -3.84 22.30
N VAL A 126 4.55 -5.07 21.81
CA VAL A 126 3.79 -5.36 20.60
C VAL A 126 2.45 -5.98 20.99
N TYR A 127 1.38 -5.32 20.59
CA TYR A 127 -0.01 -5.80 20.74
C TYR A 127 -0.46 -6.47 19.45
N THR A 128 -1.08 -7.61 19.59
CA THR A 128 -1.66 -8.35 18.47
C THR A 128 -3.18 -8.37 18.53
#